data_6a8b996e623526514d0db6ee6a8f5a1a
#
_entry.id   6a8b996e623526514d0db6ee6a8f5a1a
#
_cell.length_a   1.000
_cell.length_b   1.000
_cell.length_c   1.000
_cell.angle_alpha   90.00
_cell.angle_beta   90.00
_cell.angle_gamma   90.00
#
_symmetry.space_group_name_H-M   'P 1'
#
loop_
_entity.id
_entity.type
_entity.pdbx_description
1 polymer ?
#
loop_
_entity_poly.entity_id
_entity_poly.type
_entity_poly.pdbx_seq_one_letter_code
_entity_poly.pdbx_strand_id
1 'polypeptide(L)'
;MTSSQIIVLATPVFLLLIGLEFAIGRARGRNTYRLADAVTSIGLGMLSQISAVFTRLLRVGIYTAVYGVFAVFPDAALWDHWAGWLLALLFYDFCYYWHHRLGHESAVFWAAHVVHHQSEDYNLSTALRQTSSGALLGWLFYVPMAVAGVPPLLFAIVALVDLLYQYWIHTQQIGRLGWFDRVFASPSNHRVHHAVNDAYLDKNYGGILIVWDRLFGSFKDEDPANPCVYGTRKPLRSWDPLWANLEVYAALARDSWRTRSWGDKLRVWLKPPGWRPADLAAAEPAATFDPTRLQRFDTPMGPGLQGFSALQFLVLLGGVALFLWQAEAWPLSRSALWFGVLLAGLWAVGAVMQGRLLPLEALVIEAGALSMATAADGWREAHLFFKPAAMVLALLLVVQAWRSGRLPGTAALWLGLALVGSLAGDVFLMLNGLFIPGLVAFLLAHLAYIVLFRQGTRWWPVRPVLVGCLAYAVLMVAVLWAGGLPAGLRGPVAVYALVISLMAAQAIGRAWLQRDRASVLVAAGAVAFVVSDTLLALNRFVSPLPASAVWVLGTYYAAQCLIVGGSLRRADQRRKTAASSPMPRMR
;
A
#
# COMPACT_ATOMS: atom_id res chain seq x y z
N MET A 1 -14.25 -17.05 19.45
CA MET A 1 -13.91 -15.83 18.67
C MET A 1 -12.43 -15.87 18.35
N THR A 2 -12.08 -15.48 17.12
CA THR A 2 -10.68 -15.41 16.68
C THR A 2 -10.05 -14.08 17.08
N SER A 3 -8.70 -13.99 17.08
CA SER A 3 -8.00 -12.73 17.36
C SER A 3 -8.43 -11.60 16.39
N SER A 4 -8.65 -11.91 15.11
CA SER A 4 -9.11 -10.95 14.11
C SER A 4 -10.51 -10.42 14.42
N GLN A 5 -11.42 -11.29 14.90
CA GLN A 5 -12.78 -10.87 15.29
C GLN A 5 -12.78 -9.99 16.55
N ILE A 6 -11.89 -10.25 17.51
CA ILE A 6 -11.73 -9.39 18.70
C ILE A 6 -11.32 -7.98 18.28
N ILE A 7 -10.38 -7.84 17.34
CA ILE A 7 -9.94 -6.54 16.83
C ILE A 7 -11.08 -5.79 16.12
N VAL A 8 -11.90 -6.50 15.32
CA VAL A 8 -13.07 -5.89 14.67
C VAL A 8 -14.04 -5.35 15.72
N LEU A 9 -14.30 -6.09 16.80
CA LEU A 9 -15.19 -5.64 17.88
C LEU A 9 -14.59 -4.50 18.73
N ALA A 10 -13.26 -4.43 18.86
CA ALA A 10 -12.57 -3.34 19.55
C ALA A 10 -12.50 -2.05 18.72
N THR A 11 -12.57 -2.14 17.40
CA THR A 11 -12.44 -1.00 16.49
C THR A 11 -13.41 0.15 16.77
N PRO A 12 -14.72 -0.06 17.01
CA PRO A 12 -15.65 1.01 17.38
C PRO A 12 -15.25 1.75 18.65
N VAL A 13 -14.66 1.05 19.64
CA VAL A 13 -14.19 1.66 20.89
C VAL A 13 -13.01 2.59 20.61
N PHE A 14 -12.04 2.16 19.80
CA PHE A 14 -10.91 3.01 19.40
C PHE A 14 -11.39 4.26 18.65
N LEU A 15 -12.31 4.12 17.71
CA LEU A 15 -12.87 5.25 16.97
C LEU A 15 -13.65 6.21 17.86
N LEU A 16 -14.41 5.70 18.83
CA LEU A 16 -15.11 6.51 19.83
C LEU A 16 -14.12 7.33 20.67
N LEU A 17 -13.04 6.70 21.14
CA LEU A 17 -12.00 7.38 21.93
C LEU A 17 -11.25 8.43 21.10
N ILE A 18 -10.95 8.15 19.82
CA ILE A 18 -10.40 9.15 18.88
C ILE A 18 -11.36 10.33 18.72
N GLY A 19 -12.66 10.07 18.52
CA GLY A 19 -13.68 11.11 18.41
C GLY A 19 -13.81 11.96 19.69
N LEU A 20 -13.72 11.32 20.86
CA LEU A 20 -13.72 11.98 22.15
C LEU A 20 -12.47 12.87 22.35
N GLU A 21 -11.26 12.34 22.04
CA GLU A 21 -10.03 13.13 22.12
C GLU A 21 -10.07 14.33 21.17
N PHE A 22 -10.55 14.13 19.94
CA PHE A 22 -10.73 15.22 18.98
C PHE A 22 -11.69 16.29 19.51
N ALA A 23 -12.83 15.90 20.07
CA ALA A 23 -13.81 16.82 20.64
C ALA A 23 -13.23 17.61 21.83
N ILE A 24 -12.51 16.93 22.75
CA ILE A 24 -11.82 17.55 23.88
C ILE A 24 -10.73 18.52 23.38
N GLY A 25 -9.93 18.11 22.41
CA GLY A 25 -8.88 18.95 21.82
C GLY A 25 -9.46 20.22 21.18
N ARG A 26 -10.57 20.10 20.45
CA ARG A 26 -11.31 21.24 19.88
C ARG A 26 -11.86 22.18 20.97
N ALA A 27 -12.48 21.63 21.99
CA ALA A 27 -13.05 22.41 23.10
C ALA A 27 -11.95 23.16 23.90
N ARG A 28 -10.75 22.59 24.00
CA ARG A 28 -9.59 23.21 24.67
C ARG A 28 -8.75 24.13 23.77
N GLY A 29 -9.12 24.31 22.47
CA GLY A 29 -8.31 25.05 21.50
C GLY A 29 -6.97 24.37 21.14
N ARG A 30 -6.84 23.07 21.40
CA ARG A 30 -5.63 22.25 21.18
C ARG A 30 -5.94 21.09 20.23
N ASN A 31 -6.32 21.41 18.99
CA ASN A 31 -6.53 20.37 17.97
C ASN A 31 -5.18 19.74 17.56
N THR A 32 -5.09 18.41 17.74
CA THR A 32 -3.91 17.61 17.40
C THR A 32 -4.13 16.72 16.18
N TYR A 33 -5.22 16.90 15.43
CA TYR A 33 -5.62 16.07 14.32
C TYR A 33 -5.58 16.83 12.99
N ARG A 34 -4.97 16.21 11.97
CA ARG A 34 -5.13 16.52 10.55
C ARG A 34 -5.73 15.31 9.85
N LEU A 35 -6.72 15.54 8.96
CA LEU A 35 -7.44 14.45 8.32
C LEU A 35 -6.51 13.48 7.59
N ALA A 36 -5.56 13.99 6.80
CA ALA A 36 -4.65 13.14 6.01
C ALA A 36 -3.73 12.29 6.89
N ASP A 37 -3.21 12.84 7.99
CA ASP A 37 -2.37 12.07 8.93
C ASP A 37 -3.19 11.01 9.66
N ALA A 38 -4.39 11.37 10.18
CA ALA A 38 -5.25 10.43 10.89
C ALA A 38 -5.72 9.28 9.98
N VAL A 39 -6.18 9.57 8.75
CA VAL A 39 -6.56 8.56 7.75
C VAL A 39 -5.38 7.65 7.43
N THR A 40 -4.18 8.22 7.25
CA THR A 40 -2.98 7.42 6.96
C THR A 40 -2.57 6.57 8.16
N SER A 41 -2.63 7.12 9.38
CA SER A 41 -2.29 6.39 10.60
C SER A 41 -3.21 5.19 10.83
N ILE A 42 -4.52 5.38 10.76
CA ILE A 42 -5.48 4.29 10.90
C ILE A 42 -5.39 3.33 9.70
N GLY A 43 -5.16 3.85 8.48
CA GLY A 43 -4.97 3.04 7.27
C GLY A 43 -3.75 2.11 7.35
N LEU A 44 -2.65 2.55 7.97
CA LEU A 44 -1.48 1.71 8.26
C LEU A 44 -1.79 0.64 9.31
N GLY A 45 -2.60 0.96 10.32
CA GLY A 45 -3.13 -0.03 11.25
C GLY A 45 -3.99 -1.08 10.55
N MET A 46 -4.91 -0.66 9.67
CA MET A 46 -5.70 -1.58 8.84
C MET A 46 -4.81 -2.47 7.98
N LEU A 47 -3.80 -1.91 7.30
CA LEU A 47 -2.84 -2.68 6.50
C LEU A 47 -2.05 -3.68 7.35
N SER A 48 -1.61 -3.28 8.54
CA SER A 48 -0.94 -4.16 9.49
C SER A 48 -1.82 -5.35 9.88
N GLN A 49 -3.12 -5.12 10.19
CA GLN A 49 -4.04 -6.18 10.58
C GLN A 49 -4.36 -7.16 9.44
N ILE A 50 -4.63 -6.67 8.23
CA ILE A 50 -4.86 -7.55 7.08
C ILE A 50 -3.59 -8.32 6.69
N SER A 51 -2.39 -7.74 6.85
CA SER A 51 -1.11 -8.42 6.65
C SER A 51 -0.85 -9.50 7.71
N ALA A 52 -1.30 -9.28 8.95
CA ALA A 52 -1.12 -10.21 10.06
C ALA A 52 -1.82 -11.57 9.80
N VAL A 53 -2.86 -11.62 8.96
CA VAL A 53 -3.50 -12.87 8.53
C VAL A 53 -2.48 -13.83 7.90
N PHE A 54 -1.50 -13.30 7.16
CA PHE A 54 -0.47 -14.09 6.48
C PHE A 54 0.76 -14.36 7.34
N THR A 55 0.99 -13.57 8.38
CA THR A 55 2.20 -13.66 9.22
C THR A 55 1.94 -14.21 10.63
N ARG A 56 0.69 -14.55 10.96
CA ARG A 56 0.32 -15.07 12.29
C ARG A 56 1.11 -16.33 12.69
N LEU A 57 1.40 -17.22 11.72
CA LEU A 57 2.18 -18.43 11.95
C LEU A 57 3.63 -18.13 12.37
N LEU A 58 4.18 -17.00 11.95
CA LEU A 58 5.52 -16.59 12.36
C LEU A 58 5.58 -16.25 13.86
N ARG A 59 4.57 -15.57 14.39
CA ARG A 59 4.55 -15.19 15.81
C ARG A 59 4.08 -16.35 16.71
N VAL A 60 2.86 -16.80 16.48
CA VAL A 60 2.21 -17.81 17.35
C VAL A 60 2.73 -19.20 17.04
N GLY A 61 2.95 -19.54 15.77
CA GLY A 61 3.43 -20.85 15.36
C GLY A 61 4.86 -21.13 15.84
N ILE A 62 5.79 -20.19 15.65
CA ILE A 62 7.16 -20.34 16.16
C ILE A 62 7.16 -20.42 17.68
N TYR A 63 6.43 -19.53 18.36
CA TYR A 63 6.32 -19.57 19.82
C TYR A 63 5.83 -20.92 20.31
N THR A 64 4.73 -21.43 19.73
CA THR A 64 4.13 -22.72 20.11
C THR A 64 5.08 -23.89 19.83
N ALA A 65 5.81 -23.87 18.71
CA ALA A 65 6.81 -24.88 18.38
C ALA A 65 7.97 -24.87 19.38
N VAL A 66 8.51 -23.69 19.70
CA VAL A 66 9.57 -23.55 20.72
C VAL A 66 9.09 -24.00 22.10
N TYR A 67 7.89 -23.58 22.49
CA TYR A 67 7.26 -24.03 23.74
C TYR A 67 7.13 -25.56 23.79
N GLY A 68 6.62 -26.19 22.74
CA GLY A 68 6.43 -27.65 22.70
C GLY A 68 7.70 -28.47 22.77
N VAL A 69 8.86 -27.91 22.38
CA VAL A 69 10.14 -28.63 22.34
C VAL A 69 11.07 -28.24 23.50
N PHE A 70 11.07 -26.96 23.88
CA PHE A 70 12.10 -26.40 24.78
C PHE A 70 11.56 -25.84 26.10
N ALA A 71 10.25 -25.92 26.39
CA ALA A 71 9.69 -25.42 27.64
C ALA A 71 10.27 -26.15 28.85
N VAL A 72 10.84 -25.39 29.79
CA VAL A 72 11.46 -25.94 31.01
C VAL A 72 10.39 -26.23 32.06
N PHE A 73 9.37 -25.39 32.17
CA PHE A 73 8.31 -25.51 33.20
C PHE A 73 6.92 -25.45 32.53
N PRO A 74 6.58 -26.37 31.59
CA PRO A 74 5.34 -26.26 30.79
C PRO A 74 4.08 -26.50 31.65
N ASP A 75 4.16 -27.38 32.63
CA ASP A 75 3.03 -27.81 33.47
C ASP A 75 3.10 -27.21 34.89
N ALA A 76 3.81 -26.10 35.06
CA ALA A 76 3.91 -25.44 36.34
C ALA A 76 2.54 -24.88 36.76
N ALA A 77 2.00 -25.33 37.92
CA ALA A 77 0.76 -24.82 38.49
C ALA A 77 0.76 -23.29 38.70
N LEU A 78 1.96 -22.67 38.61
CA LEU A 78 2.13 -21.24 38.63
C LEU A 78 1.32 -20.55 37.53
N TRP A 79 1.28 -21.10 36.31
CA TRP A 79 0.60 -20.46 35.16
C TRP A 79 -0.93 -20.48 35.27
N ASP A 80 -1.49 -21.31 36.13
CA ASP A 80 -2.93 -21.35 36.43
C ASP A 80 -3.34 -20.38 37.54
N HIS A 81 -2.35 -19.76 38.20
CA HIS A 81 -2.57 -18.86 39.33
C HIS A 81 -2.36 -17.39 38.92
N TRP A 82 -3.07 -16.46 39.56
CA TRP A 82 -2.95 -15.01 39.27
C TRP A 82 -1.51 -14.47 39.34
N ALA A 83 -0.68 -15.02 40.26
CA ALA A 83 0.72 -14.63 40.38
C ALA A 83 1.54 -15.00 39.12
N GLY A 84 1.25 -16.15 38.50
CA GLY A 84 1.86 -16.55 37.23
C GLY A 84 1.44 -15.67 36.09
N TRP A 85 0.21 -15.18 36.05
CA TRP A 85 -0.26 -14.22 35.05
C TRP A 85 0.44 -12.87 35.20
N LEU A 86 0.60 -12.40 36.44
CA LEU A 86 1.36 -11.17 36.71
C LEU A 86 2.83 -11.33 36.31
N LEU A 87 3.45 -12.46 36.65
CA LEU A 87 4.82 -12.77 36.25
C LEU A 87 4.97 -12.84 34.72
N ALA A 88 4.03 -13.49 34.04
CA ALA A 88 4.02 -13.55 32.57
C ALA A 88 3.88 -12.16 31.94
N LEU A 89 3.04 -11.27 32.50
CA LEU A 89 2.90 -9.89 32.05
C LEU A 89 4.19 -9.09 32.26
N LEU A 90 4.81 -9.19 33.43
CA LEU A 90 6.10 -8.54 33.72
C LEU A 90 7.21 -9.04 32.79
N PHE A 91 7.23 -10.35 32.54
CA PHE A 91 8.20 -10.96 31.65
C PHE A 91 7.98 -10.53 30.18
N TYR A 92 6.71 -10.44 29.76
CA TYR A 92 6.36 -9.92 28.44
C TYR A 92 6.82 -8.46 28.27
N ASP A 93 6.50 -7.60 29.22
CA ASP A 93 6.87 -6.17 29.22
C ASP A 93 8.39 -5.98 29.23
N PHE A 94 9.14 -6.83 29.95
CA PHE A 94 10.60 -6.89 29.88
C PHE A 94 11.12 -7.28 28.49
N CYS A 95 10.56 -8.33 27.87
CA CYS A 95 10.90 -8.72 26.51
C CYS A 95 10.52 -7.63 25.49
N TYR A 96 9.38 -6.99 25.70
CA TYR A 96 8.92 -5.86 24.90
C TYR A 96 9.89 -4.68 24.98
N TYR A 97 10.40 -4.30 26.16
CA TYR A 97 11.40 -3.26 26.34
C TYR A 97 12.62 -3.50 25.44
N TRP A 98 13.18 -4.70 25.42
CA TRP A 98 14.33 -5.03 24.57
C TRP A 98 13.97 -5.07 23.08
N HIS A 99 12.81 -5.58 22.73
CA HIS A 99 12.31 -5.52 21.36
C HIS A 99 12.18 -4.08 20.88
N HIS A 100 11.58 -3.23 21.67
CA HIS A 100 11.35 -1.81 21.37
C HIS A 100 12.66 -1.04 21.30
N ARG A 101 13.56 -1.25 22.26
CA ARG A 101 14.89 -0.64 22.28
C ARG A 101 15.69 -1.01 21.02
N LEU A 102 15.76 -2.28 20.64
CA LEU A 102 16.41 -2.68 19.39
C LEU A 102 15.67 -2.19 18.15
N GLY A 103 14.37 -1.96 18.24
CA GLY A 103 13.58 -1.22 17.25
C GLY A 103 14.15 0.14 16.91
N HIS A 104 14.83 0.79 17.86
CA HIS A 104 15.49 2.09 17.67
C HIS A 104 17.00 1.99 17.46
N GLU A 105 17.66 1.00 18.05
CA GLU A 105 19.13 0.91 18.04
C GLU A 105 19.71 0.04 16.91
N SER A 106 18.86 -0.63 16.10
CA SER A 106 19.29 -1.45 14.96
C SER A 106 18.48 -1.14 13.70
N ALA A 107 19.15 -0.88 12.58
CA ALA A 107 18.52 -0.38 11.36
C ALA A 107 17.46 -1.33 10.78
N VAL A 108 17.64 -2.67 10.84
CA VAL A 108 16.64 -3.62 10.34
C VAL A 108 15.38 -3.64 11.22
N PHE A 109 15.53 -3.51 12.54
CA PHE A 109 14.39 -3.42 13.45
C PHE A 109 13.72 -2.04 13.37
N TRP A 110 14.52 -0.98 13.19
CA TRP A 110 14.00 0.36 12.92
C TRP A 110 13.16 0.40 11.64
N ALA A 111 13.59 -0.27 10.57
CA ALA A 111 12.83 -0.36 9.32
C ALA A 111 11.42 -0.97 9.54
N ALA A 112 11.29 -1.89 10.50
CA ALA A 112 10.00 -2.42 10.92
C ALA A 112 9.25 -1.48 11.88
N HIS A 113 9.94 -0.65 12.68
CA HIS A 113 9.34 0.18 13.73
C HIS A 113 9.06 1.62 13.30
N VAL A 114 9.84 2.17 12.38
CA VAL A 114 9.76 3.57 11.91
C VAL A 114 8.35 3.99 11.48
N VAL A 115 7.56 3.08 10.92
CA VAL A 115 6.18 3.35 10.48
C VAL A 115 5.36 3.99 11.61
N HIS A 116 5.55 3.54 12.84
CA HIS A 116 4.89 4.06 14.03
C HIS A 116 5.30 5.50 14.35
N HIS A 117 6.57 5.86 14.12
CA HIS A 117 7.12 7.19 14.36
C HIS A 117 6.97 8.19 13.22
N GLN A 118 6.50 7.77 12.02
CA GLN A 118 6.40 8.65 10.85
C GLN A 118 5.29 9.69 10.93
N SER A 119 4.31 9.57 11.86
CA SER A 119 3.30 10.60 12.08
C SER A 119 3.94 11.86 12.66
N GLU A 120 3.64 13.00 12.04
CA GLU A 120 4.06 14.33 12.55
C GLU A 120 3.00 14.95 13.47
N ASP A 121 1.89 14.27 13.67
CA ASP A 121 0.89 14.52 14.70
C ASP A 121 1.00 13.46 15.79
N TYR A 122 0.61 13.80 17.03
CA TYR A 122 0.62 12.87 18.14
C TYR A 122 -0.74 12.87 18.84
N ASN A 123 -1.48 11.80 18.69
CA ASN A 123 -2.84 11.62 19.15
C ASN A 123 -3.24 10.12 19.09
N LEU A 124 -4.44 9.76 19.54
CA LEU A 124 -4.88 8.36 19.58
C LEU A 124 -4.91 7.66 18.20
N SER A 125 -4.99 8.39 17.08
CA SER A 125 -4.84 7.76 15.77
C SER A 125 -3.39 7.32 15.50
N THR A 126 -2.40 8.00 16.08
CA THR A 126 -0.99 7.63 16.01
C THR A 126 -0.73 6.26 16.68
N ALA A 127 -1.45 5.95 17.77
CA ALA A 127 -1.39 4.62 18.40
C ALA A 127 -1.75 3.48 17.46
N LEU A 128 -2.69 3.73 16.52
CA LEU A 128 -3.12 2.75 15.53
C LEU A 128 -2.17 2.66 14.33
N ARG A 129 -1.18 3.54 14.20
CA ARG A 129 -0.18 3.53 13.14
C ARG A 129 0.81 2.40 13.38
N GLN A 130 0.62 1.26 12.71
CA GLN A 130 1.38 0.04 12.92
C GLN A 130 2.04 -0.46 11.63
N THR A 131 3.19 -1.11 11.80
CA THR A 131 3.94 -1.73 10.70
C THR A 131 3.33 -3.05 10.25
N SER A 132 3.50 -3.40 8.97
CA SER A 132 3.14 -4.72 8.43
C SER A 132 4.26 -5.76 8.53
N SER A 133 5.51 -5.35 8.83
CA SER A 133 6.70 -6.21 8.83
C SER A 133 7.21 -6.62 10.22
N GLY A 134 6.64 -6.09 11.30
CA GLY A 134 7.09 -6.36 12.67
C GLY A 134 7.08 -7.83 13.07
N ALA A 135 6.20 -8.64 12.47
CA ALA A 135 6.13 -10.08 12.73
C ALA A 135 7.34 -10.86 12.19
N LEU A 136 8.09 -10.32 11.23
CA LEU A 136 9.18 -11.05 10.57
C LEU A 136 10.33 -11.38 11.53
N LEU A 137 10.69 -10.47 12.42
CA LEU A 137 11.80 -10.63 13.36
C LEU A 137 11.40 -10.45 14.82
N GLY A 138 10.25 -9.84 15.12
CA GLY A 138 9.81 -9.53 16.49
C GLY A 138 9.63 -10.76 17.39
N TRP A 139 9.33 -11.94 16.83
CA TRP A 139 9.19 -13.19 17.57
C TRP A 139 10.45 -13.59 18.35
N LEU A 140 11.64 -13.18 17.88
CA LEU A 140 12.93 -13.52 18.51
C LEU A 140 12.99 -13.10 19.98
N PHE A 141 12.39 -11.98 20.33
CA PHE A 141 12.43 -11.41 21.68
C PHE A 141 11.57 -12.18 22.68
N TYR A 142 10.58 -12.92 22.21
CA TYR A 142 9.64 -13.66 23.06
C TYR A 142 9.97 -15.16 23.19
N VAL A 143 11.01 -15.64 22.47
CA VAL A 143 11.53 -17.01 22.64
C VAL A 143 11.86 -17.34 24.10
N PRO A 144 12.48 -16.42 24.90
CA PRO A 144 12.75 -16.72 26.31
C PRO A 144 11.50 -17.06 27.13
N MET A 145 10.33 -16.47 26.82
CA MET A 145 9.07 -16.80 27.49
C MET A 145 8.59 -18.22 27.15
N ALA A 146 8.72 -18.62 25.88
CA ALA A 146 8.38 -19.98 25.45
C ALA A 146 9.28 -21.01 26.12
N VAL A 147 10.59 -20.75 26.21
CA VAL A 147 11.57 -21.61 26.90
C VAL A 147 11.29 -21.67 28.41
N ALA A 148 10.92 -20.56 29.05
CA ALA A 148 10.52 -20.56 30.46
C ALA A 148 9.24 -21.34 30.71
N GLY A 149 8.47 -21.69 29.68
CA GLY A 149 7.25 -22.51 29.80
C GLY A 149 5.97 -21.67 29.98
N VAL A 150 5.97 -20.39 29.61
CA VAL A 150 4.73 -19.59 29.58
C VAL A 150 3.80 -20.14 28.50
N PRO A 151 2.57 -20.60 28.84
CA PRO A 151 1.67 -21.20 27.86
C PRO A 151 1.32 -20.25 26.70
N PRO A 152 1.18 -20.74 25.46
CA PRO A 152 0.91 -19.89 24.29
C PRO A 152 -0.35 -19.02 24.41
N LEU A 153 -1.40 -19.52 25.07
CA LEU A 153 -2.61 -18.73 25.32
C LEU A 153 -2.33 -17.57 26.29
N LEU A 154 -1.62 -17.83 27.39
CA LEU A 154 -1.24 -16.80 28.35
C LEU A 154 -0.32 -15.75 27.70
N PHE A 155 0.66 -16.19 26.90
CA PHE A 155 1.48 -15.29 26.10
C PHE A 155 0.63 -14.36 25.20
N ALA A 156 -0.36 -14.91 24.48
CA ALA A 156 -1.23 -14.12 23.63
C ALA A 156 -2.08 -13.10 24.41
N ILE A 157 -2.54 -13.47 25.60
CA ILE A 157 -3.34 -12.58 26.46
C ILE A 157 -2.49 -11.45 27.02
N VAL A 158 -1.30 -11.72 27.57
CA VAL A 158 -0.42 -10.65 28.10
C VAL A 158 0.08 -9.74 26.99
N ALA A 159 0.32 -10.28 25.79
CA ALA A 159 0.64 -9.47 24.62
C ALA A 159 -0.50 -8.49 24.22
N LEU A 160 -1.75 -8.95 24.34
CA LEU A 160 -2.92 -8.10 24.09
C LEU A 160 -3.08 -7.03 25.18
N VAL A 161 -2.85 -7.39 26.46
CA VAL A 161 -2.91 -6.43 27.58
C VAL A 161 -1.88 -5.32 27.39
N ASP A 162 -0.64 -5.67 27.06
CA ASP A 162 0.44 -4.72 26.77
C ASP A 162 0.10 -3.79 25.59
N LEU A 163 -0.40 -4.36 24.49
CA LEU A 163 -0.83 -3.59 23.32
C LEU A 163 -1.97 -2.60 23.63
N LEU A 164 -2.98 -3.04 24.39
CA LEU A 164 -4.12 -2.21 24.77
C LEU A 164 -3.71 -1.11 25.74
N TYR A 165 -2.79 -1.42 26.65
CA TYR A 165 -2.24 -0.39 27.57
C TYR A 165 -1.58 0.74 26.75
N GLN A 166 -0.80 0.43 25.75
CA GLN A 166 -0.07 1.43 24.97
C GLN A 166 -0.97 2.35 24.14
N TYR A 167 -2.26 2.01 23.94
CA TYR A 167 -3.16 2.86 23.17
C TYR A 167 -3.39 4.24 23.81
N TRP A 168 -3.74 4.28 25.10
CA TRP A 168 -4.14 5.52 25.77
C TRP A 168 -2.97 6.49 26.05
N ILE A 169 -1.72 6.01 26.01
CA ILE A 169 -0.55 6.88 26.24
C ILE A 169 -0.23 7.77 25.04
N HIS A 170 -0.84 7.56 23.87
CA HIS A 170 -0.64 8.34 22.66
C HIS A 170 -1.55 9.57 22.62
N THR A 171 -1.40 10.48 23.58
CA THR A 171 -2.22 11.69 23.61
C THR A 171 -1.46 12.91 24.13
N GLN A 172 -1.80 14.09 23.59
CA GLN A 172 -1.37 15.39 24.12
C GLN A 172 -2.40 16.00 25.08
N GLN A 173 -3.56 15.38 25.30
CA GLN A 173 -4.61 15.91 26.15
C GLN A 173 -4.39 15.65 27.63
N ILE A 174 -3.50 14.72 27.98
CA ILE A 174 -3.14 14.35 29.35
C ILE A 174 -1.70 14.83 29.64
N GLY A 175 -1.53 15.61 30.68
CA GLY A 175 -0.24 16.10 31.15
C GLY A 175 0.54 15.07 31.96
N ARG A 176 1.45 15.55 32.83
CA ARG A 176 2.18 14.72 33.77
C ARG A 176 1.26 14.18 34.86
N LEU A 177 1.47 12.92 35.25
CA LEU A 177 0.70 12.19 36.27
C LEU A 177 1.47 11.98 37.57
N GLY A 178 2.61 12.66 37.74
CA GLY A 178 3.38 12.68 38.99
C GLY A 178 4.07 11.35 39.29
N TRP A 179 3.67 10.67 40.38
CA TRP A 179 4.28 9.40 40.79
C TRP A 179 4.07 8.29 39.76
N PHE A 180 2.94 8.34 39.05
CA PHE A 180 2.61 7.35 38.01
C PHE A 180 3.66 7.35 36.88
N ASP A 181 4.13 8.52 36.45
CA ASP A 181 5.17 8.67 35.43
C ASP A 181 6.53 8.08 35.86
N ARG A 182 6.69 7.74 37.14
CA ARG A 182 7.93 7.16 37.65
C ARG A 182 7.96 5.64 37.58
N VAL A 183 6.79 5.00 37.51
CA VAL A 183 6.64 3.55 37.54
C VAL A 183 6.07 3.03 36.23
N PHE A 184 5.03 3.69 35.71
CA PHE A 184 4.31 3.28 34.52
C PHE A 184 4.61 4.19 33.33
N ALA A 185 4.62 3.64 32.14
CA ALA A 185 4.61 4.40 30.91
C ALA A 185 3.33 5.24 30.84
N SER A 186 3.49 6.53 30.60
CA SER A 186 2.42 7.53 30.62
C SER A 186 2.44 8.36 29.34
N PRO A 187 1.40 9.16 29.08
CA PRO A 187 1.43 10.08 27.95
C PRO A 187 2.66 11.00 27.92
N SER A 188 3.12 11.50 29.09
CA SER A 188 4.32 12.33 29.18
C SER A 188 5.58 11.56 28.78
N ASN A 189 5.75 10.34 29.30
CA ASN A 189 6.90 9.50 28.96
C ASN A 189 6.92 9.12 27.46
N HIS A 190 5.75 8.84 26.89
CA HIS A 190 5.64 8.37 25.53
C HIS A 190 5.70 9.50 24.48
N ARG A 191 5.33 10.74 24.87
CA ARG A 191 5.63 11.93 24.05
C ARG A 191 7.13 12.13 23.87
N VAL A 192 7.93 11.94 24.90
CA VAL A 192 9.40 11.98 24.83
C VAL A 192 9.91 10.89 23.90
N HIS A 193 9.36 9.67 23.98
CA HIS A 193 9.73 8.56 23.11
C HIS A 193 9.50 8.86 21.62
N HIS A 194 8.39 9.49 21.27
CA HIS A 194 8.07 9.87 19.88
C HIS A 194 8.75 11.15 19.39
N ALA A 195 9.49 11.85 20.27
CA ALA A 195 10.09 13.12 19.91
C ALA A 195 11.44 12.97 19.22
N VAL A 196 11.67 13.79 18.19
CA VAL A 196 12.93 13.82 17.41
C VAL A 196 13.96 14.81 17.94
N ASN A 197 13.64 15.55 19.00
CA ASN A 197 14.56 16.46 19.70
C ASN A 197 15.81 15.70 20.13
N ASP A 198 17.01 16.30 20.02
CA ASP A 198 18.27 15.64 20.38
C ASP A 198 18.30 15.10 21.82
N ALA A 199 17.68 15.83 22.77
CA ALA A 199 17.60 15.44 24.17
C ALA A 199 16.67 14.23 24.43
N TYR A 200 15.79 13.89 23.50
CA TYR A 200 14.75 12.86 23.62
C TYR A 200 14.99 11.65 22.74
N LEU A 201 15.92 11.75 21.78
CA LEU A 201 16.19 10.67 20.85
C LEU A 201 16.60 9.39 21.59
N ASP A 202 16.00 8.28 21.18
CA ASP A 202 16.31 6.96 21.72
C ASP A 202 16.11 6.87 23.24
N LYS A 203 14.96 7.36 23.73
CA LYS A 203 14.55 7.34 25.15
C LYS A 203 13.17 6.71 25.33
N ASN A 204 12.91 6.22 26.56
CA ASN A 204 11.61 5.79 27.06
C ASN A 204 10.95 4.66 26.26
N TYR A 205 11.58 3.48 26.23
CA TYR A 205 11.12 2.31 25.46
C TYR A 205 10.07 1.45 26.18
N GLY A 206 9.80 1.69 27.47
CA GLY A 206 8.87 0.87 28.27
C GLY A 206 7.46 0.77 27.67
N GLY A 207 6.89 -0.42 27.64
CA GLY A 207 5.50 -0.66 27.19
C GLY A 207 4.50 -0.30 28.29
N ILE A 208 4.50 -1.05 29.40
CA ILE A 208 3.68 -0.78 30.59
C ILE A 208 4.52 -0.13 31.67
N LEU A 209 5.73 -0.64 31.94
CA LEU A 209 6.61 -0.17 33.00
C LEU A 209 7.76 0.67 32.46
N ILE A 210 7.83 1.95 32.86
CA ILE A 210 8.97 2.82 32.59
C ILE A 210 10.19 2.49 33.49
N VAL A 211 10.02 1.59 34.43
CA VAL A 211 11.08 1.12 35.34
C VAL A 211 12.25 0.52 34.58
N TRP A 212 12.00 -0.16 33.47
CA TRP A 212 13.07 -0.72 32.63
C TRP A 212 14.00 0.38 32.07
N ASP A 213 13.42 1.49 31.63
CA ASP A 213 14.21 2.63 31.14
C ASP A 213 15.09 3.23 32.24
N ARG A 214 14.59 3.30 33.46
CA ARG A 214 15.36 3.76 34.62
C ARG A 214 16.49 2.79 34.97
N LEU A 215 16.24 1.50 34.94
CA LEU A 215 17.22 0.45 35.23
C LEU A 215 18.35 0.43 34.17
N PHE A 216 17.98 0.57 32.89
CA PHE A 216 18.93 0.43 31.77
C PHE A 216 19.40 1.77 31.17
N GLY A 217 19.11 2.91 31.84
CA GLY A 217 19.65 4.23 31.53
C GLY A 217 19.07 4.92 30.29
N SER A 218 17.94 4.47 29.79
CA SER A 218 17.22 5.08 28.65
C SER A 218 16.12 6.04 29.05
N PHE A 219 15.90 6.29 30.36
CA PHE A 219 14.86 7.17 30.84
C PHE A 219 15.18 8.66 30.62
N LYS A 220 14.16 9.42 30.21
CA LYS A 220 14.19 10.88 30.12
C LYS A 220 12.83 11.48 30.46
N ASP A 221 12.82 12.47 31.37
CA ASP A 221 11.62 13.26 31.66
C ASP A 221 11.30 14.23 30.53
N GLU A 222 9.99 14.46 30.28
CA GLU A 222 9.53 15.54 29.41
C GLU A 222 9.85 16.89 30.04
N ASP A 223 10.51 17.80 29.30
CA ASP A 223 10.87 19.14 29.74
C ASP A 223 9.92 20.17 29.10
N PRO A 224 9.14 20.93 29.88
CA PRO A 224 8.28 21.99 29.35
C PRO A 224 9.03 23.08 28.57
N ALA A 225 10.33 23.28 28.87
CA ALA A 225 11.18 24.25 28.17
C ALA A 225 11.65 23.72 26.79
N ASN A 226 11.52 22.42 26.53
CA ASN A 226 11.89 21.78 25.28
C ASN A 226 10.71 20.95 24.73
N PRO A 227 9.70 21.58 24.13
CA PRO A 227 8.50 20.90 23.64
C PRO A 227 8.83 19.77 22.64
N CYS A 228 8.12 18.65 22.74
CA CYS A 228 8.29 17.52 21.85
C CYS A 228 7.92 17.87 20.40
N VAL A 229 8.82 17.55 19.47
CA VAL A 229 8.61 17.63 18.02
C VAL A 229 8.50 16.21 17.49
N TYR A 230 7.40 15.89 16.80
CA TYR A 230 7.08 14.53 16.35
C TYR A 230 7.44 14.28 14.91
N GLY A 231 7.52 13.00 14.53
CA GLY A 231 7.90 12.53 13.21
C GLY A 231 9.23 11.80 13.24
N THR A 232 9.93 11.81 12.11
CA THR A 232 11.27 11.23 11.97
C THR A 232 12.27 12.28 11.52
N ARG A 233 13.56 12.14 11.87
CA ARG A 233 14.64 13.05 11.43
C ARG A 233 14.76 13.15 9.91
N LYS A 234 14.31 12.12 9.20
CA LYS A 234 14.11 12.13 7.76
C LYS A 234 12.61 11.90 7.49
N PRO A 235 11.80 12.96 7.35
CA PRO A 235 10.36 12.83 7.18
C PRO A 235 9.98 12.02 5.94
N LEU A 236 8.99 11.15 6.06
CA LEU A 236 8.47 10.31 4.97
C LEU A 236 7.93 11.14 3.79
N ARG A 237 7.26 12.26 4.06
CA ARG A 237 6.61 13.15 3.10
C ARG A 237 5.70 12.40 2.12
N SER A 238 4.90 11.49 2.64
CA SER A 238 4.01 10.65 1.85
C SER A 238 2.82 10.13 2.68
N TRP A 239 1.64 10.09 2.05
CA TRP A 239 0.45 9.41 2.56
C TRP A 239 0.31 7.99 2.00
N ASP A 240 1.31 7.49 1.28
CA ASP A 240 1.33 6.17 0.66
C ASP A 240 1.67 5.10 1.70
N PRO A 241 0.73 4.19 2.06
CA PRO A 241 0.96 3.19 3.11
C PRO A 241 1.97 2.12 2.72
N LEU A 242 2.15 1.85 1.41
CA LEU A 242 3.18 0.93 0.94
C LEU A 242 4.56 1.55 1.09
N TRP A 243 4.71 2.81 0.66
CA TRP A 243 5.98 3.51 0.78
C TRP A 243 6.37 3.71 2.24
N ALA A 244 5.41 3.99 3.13
CA ALA A 244 5.65 4.07 4.57
C ALA A 244 6.31 2.81 5.14
N ASN A 245 5.89 1.63 4.69
CA ASN A 245 6.47 0.35 5.10
C ASN A 245 7.79 -0.01 4.39
N LEU A 246 8.09 0.60 3.23
CA LEU A 246 9.21 0.17 2.38
C LEU A 246 10.38 1.15 2.33
N GLU A 247 10.18 2.43 2.68
CA GLU A 247 11.17 3.50 2.50
C GLU A 247 12.52 3.18 3.12
N VAL A 248 12.53 2.79 4.40
CA VAL A 248 13.77 2.51 5.13
C VAL A 248 14.43 1.23 4.62
N TYR A 249 13.66 0.17 4.37
CA TYR A 249 14.20 -1.05 3.75
C TYR A 249 14.84 -0.77 2.39
N ALA A 250 14.20 0.05 1.55
CA ALA A 250 14.74 0.43 0.26
C ALA A 250 16.04 1.26 0.39
N ALA A 251 16.13 2.11 1.40
CA ALA A 251 17.33 2.88 1.69
C ALA A 251 18.49 1.97 2.14
N LEU A 252 18.23 1.05 3.08
CA LEU A 252 19.21 0.07 3.56
C LEU A 252 19.69 -0.85 2.43
N ALA A 253 18.77 -1.36 1.61
CA ALA A 253 19.11 -2.20 0.46
C ALA A 253 19.97 -1.44 -0.56
N ARG A 254 19.68 -0.17 -0.81
CA ARG A 254 20.45 0.69 -1.71
C ARG A 254 21.86 0.91 -1.18
N ASP A 255 22.03 1.26 0.10
CA ASP A 255 23.32 1.50 0.71
C ASP A 255 24.15 0.20 0.79
N SER A 256 23.51 -0.93 1.12
CA SER A 256 24.09 -2.27 1.07
C SER A 256 24.57 -2.63 -0.34
N TRP A 257 23.82 -2.30 -1.38
CA TRP A 257 24.22 -2.53 -2.78
C TRP A 257 25.40 -1.66 -3.20
N ARG A 258 25.36 -0.35 -2.86
CA ARG A 258 26.33 0.68 -3.33
C ARG A 258 27.70 0.59 -2.66
N THR A 259 27.77 0.21 -1.37
CA THR A 259 29.07 0.11 -0.68
C THR A 259 29.98 -0.95 -1.29
N ARG A 260 31.26 -0.65 -1.36
CA ARG A 260 32.31 -1.56 -1.85
C ARG A 260 32.75 -2.58 -0.82
N SER A 261 32.52 -2.29 0.48
CA SER A 261 32.91 -3.16 1.60
C SER A 261 31.92 -4.29 1.81
N TRP A 262 32.32 -5.54 1.65
CA TRP A 262 31.47 -6.70 1.91
C TRP A 262 30.98 -6.78 3.35
N GLY A 263 31.85 -6.43 4.32
CA GLY A 263 31.46 -6.36 5.73
C GLY A 263 30.40 -5.30 5.99
N ASP A 264 30.47 -4.16 5.30
CA ASP A 264 29.52 -3.06 5.48
C ASP A 264 28.16 -3.34 4.81
N LYS A 265 28.13 -4.23 3.80
CA LYS A 265 26.84 -4.72 3.25
C LYS A 265 25.94 -5.36 4.32
N LEU A 266 26.53 -6.04 5.30
CA LEU A 266 25.78 -6.59 6.44
C LEU A 266 25.63 -5.57 7.57
N ARG A 267 26.64 -4.78 7.86
CA ARG A 267 26.62 -3.78 8.94
C ARG A 267 25.52 -2.72 8.74
N VAL A 268 25.21 -2.36 7.48
CA VAL A 268 24.10 -1.44 7.14
C VAL A 268 22.78 -1.87 7.78
N TRP A 269 22.53 -3.16 7.90
CA TRP A 269 21.29 -3.70 8.48
C TRP A 269 21.32 -3.77 10.01
N LEU A 270 22.49 -3.92 10.61
CA LEU A 270 22.65 -4.23 12.05
C LEU A 270 23.07 -3.02 12.89
N LYS A 271 23.78 -2.06 12.29
CA LYS A 271 24.22 -0.84 12.97
C LYS A 271 23.03 0.08 13.26
N PRO A 272 23.19 1.07 14.17
CA PRO A 272 22.13 2.01 14.48
C PRO A 272 21.57 2.75 13.25
N PRO A 273 20.30 3.14 13.25
CA PRO A 273 19.71 3.94 12.18
C PRO A 273 20.53 5.20 11.90
N GLY A 274 20.73 5.50 10.62
CA GLY A 274 21.55 6.64 10.20
C GLY A 274 23.04 6.32 10.07
N TRP A 275 23.53 5.17 10.56
CA TRP A 275 24.90 4.75 10.27
C TRP A 275 25.06 4.44 8.76
N ARG A 276 26.16 4.89 8.18
CA ARG A 276 26.48 4.64 6.76
C ARG A 276 27.92 4.17 6.61
N PRO A 277 28.21 3.30 5.63
CA PRO A 277 29.57 2.94 5.22
C PRO A 277 30.43 4.18 4.94
N ALA A 278 31.70 4.15 5.30
CA ALA A 278 32.60 5.29 5.17
C ALA A 278 32.72 5.82 3.73
N ASP A 279 32.74 4.91 2.75
CA ASP A 279 32.79 5.24 1.32
C ASP A 279 31.54 5.99 0.83
N LEU A 280 30.36 5.68 1.39
CA LEU A 280 29.11 6.38 1.07
C LEU A 280 28.95 7.66 1.88
N ALA A 281 29.37 7.68 3.15
CA ALA A 281 29.31 8.86 4.00
C ALA A 281 30.25 9.97 3.51
N ALA A 282 31.42 9.62 2.99
CA ALA A 282 32.35 10.59 2.38
C ALA A 282 31.80 11.21 1.09
N ALA A 283 31.07 10.41 0.29
CA ALA A 283 30.46 10.90 -0.97
C ALA A 283 29.20 11.76 -0.74
N GLU A 284 28.44 11.47 0.32
CA GLU A 284 27.19 12.15 0.65
C GLU A 284 27.15 12.42 2.17
N PRO A 285 27.78 13.49 2.68
CA PRO A 285 27.76 13.82 4.10
C PRO A 285 26.32 14.00 4.63
N ALA A 286 26.07 13.54 5.85
CA ALA A 286 24.80 13.74 6.51
C ALA A 286 24.57 15.25 6.77
N ALA A 287 23.38 15.74 6.43
CA ALA A 287 22.97 17.08 6.82
C ALA A 287 22.77 17.17 8.34
N THR A 288 23.14 18.29 8.94
CA THR A 288 22.85 18.58 10.35
C THR A 288 21.34 18.64 10.54
N PHE A 289 20.84 17.90 11.54
CA PHE A 289 19.43 17.94 11.88
C PHE A 289 19.12 19.14 12.77
N ASP A 290 18.06 19.87 12.42
CA ASP A 290 17.55 20.99 13.19
C ASP A 290 16.02 20.83 13.33
N PRO A 291 15.53 20.50 14.54
CA PRO A 291 14.10 20.28 14.76
C PRO A 291 13.26 21.53 14.50
N THR A 292 13.84 22.74 14.60
CA THR A 292 13.12 24.00 14.35
C THR A 292 12.81 24.23 12.87
N ARG A 293 13.53 23.54 11.98
CA ARG A 293 13.34 23.61 10.52
C ARG A 293 12.43 22.52 9.96
N LEU A 294 11.94 21.63 10.82
CA LEU A 294 10.98 20.63 10.38
C LEU A 294 9.67 21.30 9.97
N GLN A 295 9.38 21.22 8.69
CA GLN A 295 8.07 21.62 8.15
C GLN A 295 7.18 20.39 8.08
N ARG A 296 6.04 20.45 8.75
CA ARG A 296 5.04 19.38 8.69
C ARG A 296 4.63 19.14 7.24
N PHE A 297 4.66 17.88 6.85
CA PHE A 297 4.16 17.49 5.55
C PHE A 297 2.63 17.56 5.55
N ASP A 298 2.09 18.38 4.68
CA ASP A 298 0.66 18.46 4.43
C ASP A 298 0.41 18.69 2.93
N THR A 299 -0.77 18.29 2.49
CA THR A 299 -1.21 18.47 1.11
C THR A 299 -2.51 19.27 1.12
N PRO A 300 -2.59 20.37 0.39
CA PRO A 300 -3.79 21.18 0.37
C PRO A 300 -4.95 20.40 -0.26
N MET A 301 -5.99 20.13 0.56
CA MET A 301 -7.21 19.45 0.13
C MET A 301 -8.41 20.37 0.30
N GLY A 302 -9.10 20.66 -0.81
CA GLY A 302 -10.40 21.34 -0.74
C GLY A 302 -11.47 20.47 -0.06
N PRO A 303 -12.59 21.07 0.40
CA PRO A 303 -13.64 20.34 1.15
C PRO A 303 -14.19 19.11 0.43
N GLY A 304 -14.35 19.17 -0.90
CA GLY A 304 -14.81 18.02 -1.69
C GLY A 304 -13.83 16.85 -1.67
N LEU A 305 -12.53 17.12 -1.72
CA LEU A 305 -11.50 16.08 -1.65
C LEU A 305 -11.36 15.49 -0.25
N GLN A 306 -11.52 16.31 0.79
CA GLN A 306 -11.59 15.85 2.18
C GLN A 306 -12.78 14.92 2.40
N GLY A 307 -13.99 15.31 1.90
CA GLY A 307 -15.20 14.49 1.97
C GLY A 307 -15.05 13.17 1.22
N PHE A 308 -14.49 13.20 0.01
CA PHE A 308 -14.21 11.99 -0.77
C PHE A 308 -13.25 11.05 -0.01
N SER A 309 -12.12 11.57 0.49
CA SER A 309 -11.13 10.76 1.21
C SER A 309 -11.71 10.17 2.51
N ALA A 310 -12.51 10.92 3.23
CA ALA A 310 -13.20 10.43 4.43
C ALA A 310 -14.22 9.33 4.10
N LEU A 311 -15.00 9.48 3.03
CA LEU A 311 -15.97 8.46 2.60
C LEU A 311 -15.25 7.17 2.17
N GLN A 312 -14.22 7.29 1.34
CA GLN A 312 -13.41 6.15 0.92
C GLN A 312 -12.77 5.43 2.09
N PHE A 313 -12.24 6.19 3.04
CA PHE A 313 -11.69 5.62 4.27
C PHE A 313 -12.75 4.81 5.05
N LEU A 314 -13.97 5.31 5.21
CA LEU A 314 -15.06 4.57 5.88
C LEU A 314 -15.45 3.30 5.13
N VAL A 315 -15.53 3.35 3.79
CA VAL A 315 -15.78 2.15 2.96
C VAL A 315 -14.67 1.11 3.14
N LEU A 316 -13.41 1.54 3.12
CA LEU A 316 -12.27 0.65 3.34
C LEU A 316 -12.25 0.08 4.76
N LEU A 317 -12.59 0.87 5.76
CA LEU A 317 -12.70 0.39 7.15
C LEU A 317 -13.74 -0.72 7.27
N GLY A 318 -14.92 -0.55 6.65
CA GLY A 318 -15.94 -1.59 6.56
C GLY A 318 -15.45 -2.83 5.82
N GLY A 319 -14.77 -2.65 4.68
CA GLY A 319 -14.17 -3.74 3.91
C GLY A 319 -13.12 -4.53 4.70
N VAL A 320 -12.24 -3.83 5.41
CA VAL A 320 -11.23 -4.46 6.30
C VAL A 320 -11.89 -5.21 7.44
N ALA A 321 -12.93 -4.65 8.06
CA ALA A 321 -13.68 -5.32 9.11
C ALA A 321 -14.34 -6.63 8.62
N LEU A 322 -14.97 -6.59 7.45
CA LEU A 322 -15.56 -7.78 6.80
C LEU A 322 -14.48 -8.82 6.45
N PHE A 323 -13.35 -8.37 5.91
CA PHE A 323 -12.22 -9.25 5.60
C PHE A 323 -11.70 -9.95 6.87
N LEU A 324 -11.38 -9.21 7.93
CA LEU A 324 -10.87 -9.75 9.17
C LEU A 324 -11.87 -10.69 9.86
N TRP A 325 -13.17 -10.43 9.72
CA TRP A 325 -14.22 -11.31 10.25
C TRP A 325 -14.24 -12.67 9.58
N GLN A 326 -13.92 -12.74 8.28
CA GLN A 326 -14.01 -13.93 7.46
C GLN A 326 -12.66 -14.61 7.17
N ALA A 327 -11.55 -13.88 7.28
CA ALA A 327 -10.23 -14.31 6.78
C ALA A 327 -9.74 -15.64 7.34
N GLU A 328 -10.11 -15.99 8.57
CA GLU A 328 -9.70 -17.25 9.19
C GLU A 328 -10.47 -18.48 8.68
N ALA A 329 -11.68 -18.24 8.14
CA ALA A 329 -12.50 -19.29 7.52
C ALA A 329 -12.19 -19.47 6.03
N TRP A 330 -11.48 -18.50 5.40
CA TRP A 330 -11.19 -18.55 3.97
C TRP A 330 -9.90 -19.30 3.64
N PRO A 331 -9.83 -19.96 2.46
CA PRO A 331 -8.56 -20.41 1.91
C PRO A 331 -7.58 -19.24 1.73
N LEU A 332 -6.28 -19.49 1.89
CA LEU A 332 -5.25 -18.45 1.82
C LEU A 332 -5.26 -17.71 0.46
N SER A 333 -5.56 -18.41 -0.63
CA SER A 333 -5.70 -17.81 -1.96
C SER A 333 -6.82 -16.77 -2.04
N ARG A 334 -7.96 -17.04 -1.41
CA ARG A 334 -9.08 -16.10 -1.32
C ARG A 334 -8.71 -14.89 -0.46
N SER A 335 -8.09 -15.14 0.69
CA SER A 335 -7.58 -14.07 1.55
C SER A 335 -6.56 -13.20 0.83
N ALA A 336 -5.63 -13.78 0.04
CA ALA A 336 -4.66 -13.04 -0.75
C ALA A 336 -5.33 -12.16 -1.84
N LEU A 337 -6.37 -12.66 -2.47
CA LEU A 337 -7.14 -11.92 -3.47
C LEU A 337 -7.80 -10.66 -2.86
N TRP A 338 -8.55 -10.82 -1.77
CA TRP A 338 -9.23 -9.71 -1.11
C TRP A 338 -8.27 -8.76 -0.39
N PHE A 339 -7.14 -9.28 0.14
CA PHE A 339 -6.03 -8.45 0.60
C PHE A 339 -5.54 -7.50 -0.51
N GLY A 340 -5.35 -8.01 -1.74
CA GLY A 340 -4.93 -7.20 -2.88
C GLY A 340 -5.92 -6.07 -3.21
N VAL A 341 -7.23 -6.33 -3.11
CA VAL A 341 -8.29 -5.31 -3.31
C VAL A 341 -8.19 -4.22 -2.24
N LEU A 342 -8.12 -4.61 -0.96
CA LEU A 342 -8.03 -3.65 0.14
C LEU A 342 -6.73 -2.85 0.10
N LEU A 343 -5.63 -3.49 -0.25
CA LEU A 343 -4.34 -2.83 -0.44
C LEU A 343 -4.38 -1.77 -1.55
N ALA A 344 -5.00 -2.10 -2.69
CA ALA A 344 -5.20 -1.15 -3.79
C ALA A 344 -6.03 0.06 -3.36
N GLY A 345 -7.11 -0.15 -2.59
CA GLY A 345 -7.93 0.93 -2.05
C GLY A 345 -7.18 1.81 -1.04
N LEU A 346 -6.48 1.22 -0.07
CA LEU A 346 -5.66 1.95 0.91
C LEU A 346 -4.58 2.79 0.22
N TRP A 347 -3.92 2.23 -0.79
CA TRP A 347 -2.94 2.96 -1.60
C TRP A 347 -3.59 4.09 -2.40
N ALA A 348 -4.76 3.83 -3.01
CA ALA A 348 -5.47 4.80 -3.83
C ALA A 348 -5.90 6.04 -3.02
N VAL A 349 -6.43 5.85 -1.80
CA VAL A 349 -6.77 6.97 -0.89
C VAL A 349 -5.54 7.82 -0.57
N GLY A 350 -4.41 7.19 -0.22
CA GLY A 350 -3.15 7.90 0.01
C GLY A 350 -2.68 8.69 -1.22
N ALA A 351 -2.78 8.09 -2.40
CA ALA A 351 -2.41 8.73 -3.66
C ALA A 351 -3.34 9.91 -4.03
N VAL A 352 -4.64 9.80 -3.72
CA VAL A 352 -5.60 10.90 -3.90
C VAL A 352 -5.30 12.05 -2.94
N MET A 353 -5.07 11.77 -1.66
CA MET A 353 -4.71 12.80 -0.67
C MET A 353 -3.42 13.54 -1.03
N GLN A 354 -2.50 12.89 -1.75
CA GLN A 354 -1.26 13.51 -2.26
C GLN A 354 -1.44 14.25 -3.59
N GLY A 355 -2.62 14.21 -4.22
CA GLY A 355 -2.83 14.74 -5.56
C GLY A 355 -2.10 13.96 -6.67
N ARG A 356 -1.68 12.72 -6.40
CA ARG A 356 -1.08 11.81 -7.40
C ARG A 356 -2.13 11.14 -8.28
N LEU A 357 -3.32 10.91 -7.73
CA LEU A 357 -4.50 10.41 -8.43
C LEU A 357 -5.65 11.39 -8.27
N LEU A 358 -6.51 11.43 -9.28
CA LEU A 358 -7.82 12.04 -9.17
C LEU A 358 -8.80 11.07 -8.49
N PRO A 359 -9.87 11.56 -7.85
CA PRO A 359 -10.91 10.68 -7.28
C PRO A 359 -11.45 9.63 -8.27
N LEU A 360 -11.74 10.03 -9.52
CA LEU A 360 -12.20 9.08 -10.53
C LEU A 360 -11.14 8.06 -10.93
N GLU A 361 -9.83 8.41 -10.93
CA GLU A 361 -8.76 7.44 -11.19
C GLU A 361 -8.71 6.37 -10.08
N ALA A 362 -8.87 6.77 -8.82
CA ALA A 362 -8.93 5.86 -7.69
C ALA A 362 -10.14 4.90 -7.83
N LEU A 363 -11.33 5.44 -8.12
CA LEU A 363 -12.53 4.63 -8.32
C LEU A 363 -12.41 3.64 -9.49
N VAL A 364 -11.72 3.99 -10.59
CA VAL A 364 -11.45 3.06 -11.71
C VAL A 364 -10.58 1.89 -11.23
N ILE A 365 -9.53 2.17 -10.46
CA ILE A 365 -8.62 1.15 -9.92
C ILE A 365 -9.38 0.22 -8.96
N GLU A 366 -10.18 0.78 -8.06
CA GLU A 366 -10.96 0.02 -7.09
C GLU A 366 -12.05 -0.84 -7.76
N ALA A 367 -12.80 -0.27 -8.70
CA ALA A 367 -13.80 -1.01 -9.46
C ALA A 367 -13.18 -2.15 -10.28
N GLY A 368 -12.01 -1.92 -10.88
CA GLY A 368 -11.23 -2.94 -11.58
C GLY A 368 -10.78 -4.07 -10.65
N ALA A 369 -10.24 -3.72 -9.47
CA ALA A 369 -9.82 -4.68 -8.46
C ALA A 369 -11.02 -5.52 -7.94
N LEU A 370 -12.16 -4.86 -7.67
CA LEU A 370 -13.41 -5.52 -7.27
C LEU A 370 -13.95 -6.43 -8.37
N SER A 371 -13.92 -5.98 -9.64
CA SER A 371 -14.32 -6.81 -10.78
C SER A 371 -13.48 -8.08 -10.90
N MET A 372 -12.16 -7.94 -10.74
CA MET A 372 -11.23 -9.07 -10.76
C MET A 372 -11.51 -10.03 -9.60
N ALA A 373 -11.66 -9.52 -8.39
CA ALA A 373 -11.87 -10.35 -7.20
C ALA A 373 -13.21 -11.07 -7.24
N THR A 374 -14.28 -10.38 -7.63
CA THR A 374 -15.63 -10.97 -7.72
C THR A 374 -15.72 -12.02 -8.83
N ALA A 375 -15.00 -11.85 -9.95
CA ALA A 375 -14.87 -12.87 -10.98
C ALA A 375 -14.13 -14.12 -10.48
N ALA A 376 -13.00 -13.93 -9.79
CA ALA A 376 -12.19 -15.02 -9.25
C ALA A 376 -12.90 -15.79 -8.13
N ASP A 377 -13.72 -15.11 -7.35
CA ASP A 377 -14.49 -15.67 -6.22
C ASP A 377 -15.86 -16.24 -6.64
N GLY A 378 -16.22 -16.13 -7.92
CA GLY A 378 -17.48 -16.64 -8.47
C GLY A 378 -18.73 -15.79 -8.13
N TRP A 379 -18.55 -14.56 -7.67
CA TRP A 379 -19.67 -13.64 -7.36
C TRP A 379 -20.18 -12.97 -8.63
N ARG A 380 -20.93 -13.74 -9.42
CA ARG A 380 -21.36 -13.35 -10.76
C ARG A 380 -22.09 -12.01 -10.80
N GLU A 381 -23.06 -11.78 -9.94
CA GLU A 381 -23.85 -10.54 -9.94
C GLU A 381 -22.98 -9.31 -9.65
N ALA A 382 -22.11 -9.41 -8.65
CA ALA A 382 -21.17 -8.35 -8.34
C ALA A 382 -20.19 -8.10 -9.50
N HIS A 383 -19.70 -9.16 -10.15
CA HIS A 383 -18.86 -9.04 -11.33
C HIS A 383 -19.58 -8.35 -12.50
N LEU A 384 -20.87 -8.69 -12.75
CA LEU A 384 -21.69 -8.05 -13.77
C LEU A 384 -21.89 -6.54 -13.51
N PHE A 385 -21.80 -6.10 -12.26
CA PHE A 385 -21.83 -4.68 -11.88
C PHE A 385 -20.45 -4.02 -12.00
N PHE A 386 -19.42 -4.56 -11.34
CA PHE A 386 -18.13 -3.89 -11.23
C PHE A 386 -17.36 -3.83 -12.55
N LYS A 387 -17.51 -4.81 -13.43
CA LYS A 387 -16.80 -4.86 -14.70
C LYS A 387 -17.19 -3.69 -15.63
N PRO A 388 -18.46 -3.46 -15.97
CA PRO A 388 -18.85 -2.28 -16.72
C PRO A 388 -18.66 -0.97 -15.95
N ALA A 389 -18.84 -0.97 -14.61
CA ALA A 389 -18.64 0.22 -13.79
C ALA A 389 -17.24 0.80 -13.91
N ALA A 390 -16.20 -0.03 -13.92
CA ALA A 390 -14.81 0.42 -14.11
C ALA A 390 -14.64 1.17 -15.44
N MET A 391 -15.23 0.69 -16.52
CA MET A 391 -15.13 1.33 -17.83
C MET A 391 -15.99 2.61 -17.93
N VAL A 392 -17.16 2.64 -17.29
CA VAL A 392 -17.99 3.86 -17.19
C VAL A 392 -17.24 4.95 -16.40
N LEU A 393 -16.62 4.60 -15.28
CA LEU A 393 -15.78 5.54 -14.50
C LEU A 393 -14.59 6.07 -15.32
N ALA A 394 -13.94 5.21 -16.12
CA ALA A 394 -12.87 5.62 -17.02
C ALA A 394 -13.38 6.59 -18.11
N LEU A 395 -14.58 6.36 -18.65
CA LEU A 395 -15.23 7.29 -19.58
C LEU A 395 -15.56 8.64 -18.92
N LEU A 396 -16.10 8.63 -17.71
CA LEU A 396 -16.35 9.85 -16.93
C LEU A 396 -15.06 10.64 -16.67
N LEU A 397 -13.96 9.95 -16.39
CA LEU A 397 -12.64 10.57 -16.22
C LEU A 397 -12.18 11.25 -17.51
N VAL A 398 -12.36 10.62 -18.68
CA VAL A 398 -12.03 11.22 -19.98
C VAL A 398 -12.89 12.46 -20.26
N VAL A 399 -14.20 12.39 -19.99
CA VAL A 399 -15.12 13.53 -20.12
C VAL A 399 -14.73 14.67 -19.17
N GLN A 400 -14.41 14.38 -17.92
CA GLN A 400 -13.94 15.37 -16.96
C GLN A 400 -12.64 16.06 -17.44
N ALA A 401 -11.68 15.26 -17.94
CA ALA A 401 -10.42 15.78 -18.46
C ALA A 401 -10.60 16.64 -19.71
N TRP A 402 -11.54 16.28 -20.59
CA TRP A 402 -11.90 17.07 -21.76
C TRP A 402 -12.56 18.39 -21.36
N ARG A 403 -13.61 18.35 -20.52
CA ARG A 403 -14.32 19.54 -20.05
C ARG A 403 -13.42 20.53 -19.31
N SER A 404 -12.46 20.02 -18.53
CA SER A 404 -11.46 20.86 -17.85
C SER A 404 -10.32 21.34 -18.78
N GLY A 405 -10.38 21.03 -20.07
CA GLY A 405 -9.37 21.39 -21.06
C GLY A 405 -8.02 20.68 -20.85
N ARG A 406 -7.93 19.70 -19.96
CA ARG A 406 -6.70 18.91 -19.74
C ARG A 406 -6.41 17.93 -20.87
N LEU A 407 -7.44 17.44 -21.58
CA LEU A 407 -7.30 16.53 -22.71
C LEU A 407 -7.83 17.21 -23.98
N PRO A 408 -7.02 17.30 -25.09
CA PRO A 408 -7.49 17.84 -26.37
C PRO A 408 -8.68 17.05 -26.92
N GLY A 409 -9.64 17.74 -27.57
CA GLY A 409 -10.88 17.12 -28.06
C GLY A 409 -10.67 15.92 -28.99
N THR A 410 -9.69 15.98 -29.88
CA THR A 410 -9.34 14.84 -30.74
C THR A 410 -8.81 13.63 -29.98
N ALA A 411 -8.00 13.85 -28.94
CA ALA A 411 -7.53 12.76 -28.08
C ALA A 411 -8.65 12.21 -27.20
N ALA A 412 -9.52 13.09 -26.67
CA ALA A 412 -10.70 12.69 -25.91
C ALA A 412 -11.68 11.85 -26.73
N LEU A 413 -11.90 12.23 -28.00
CA LEU A 413 -12.76 11.48 -28.91
C LEU A 413 -12.24 10.04 -29.13
N TRP A 414 -10.97 9.88 -29.54
CA TRP A 414 -10.44 8.56 -29.84
C TRP A 414 -10.25 7.69 -28.60
N LEU A 415 -9.85 8.28 -27.46
CA LEU A 415 -9.80 7.57 -26.20
C LEU A 415 -11.20 7.16 -25.74
N GLY A 416 -12.18 8.06 -25.86
CA GLY A 416 -13.58 7.78 -25.53
C GLY A 416 -14.16 6.65 -26.39
N LEU A 417 -13.94 6.69 -27.72
CA LEU A 417 -14.39 5.60 -28.64
C LEU A 417 -13.74 4.25 -28.28
N ALA A 418 -12.45 4.25 -27.95
CA ALA A 418 -11.76 3.04 -27.53
C ALA A 418 -12.35 2.46 -26.22
N LEU A 419 -12.66 3.33 -25.25
CA LEU A 419 -13.28 2.90 -23.98
C LEU A 419 -14.73 2.45 -24.16
N VAL A 420 -15.52 3.09 -25.04
CA VAL A 420 -16.87 2.63 -25.39
C VAL A 420 -16.82 1.24 -26.06
N GLY A 421 -15.89 1.03 -27.00
CA GLY A 421 -15.67 -0.29 -27.61
C GLY A 421 -15.27 -1.34 -26.57
N SER A 422 -14.36 -0.97 -25.64
CA SER A 422 -13.96 -1.86 -24.55
C SER A 422 -15.14 -2.19 -23.61
N LEU A 423 -15.95 -1.20 -23.23
CA LEU A 423 -17.16 -1.40 -22.42
C LEU A 423 -18.16 -2.34 -23.11
N ALA A 424 -18.43 -2.12 -24.40
CA ALA A 424 -19.31 -2.98 -25.17
C ALA A 424 -18.74 -4.42 -25.25
N GLY A 425 -17.44 -4.56 -25.50
CA GLY A 425 -16.75 -5.84 -25.48
C GLY A 425 -16.84 -6.56 -24.14
N ASP A 426 -16.65 -5.83 -23.05
CA ASP A 426 -16.80 -6.35 -21.68
C ASP A 426 -18.22 -6.88 -21.44
N VAL A 427 -19.25 -6.11 -21.81
CA VAL A 427 -20.65 -6.51 -21.64
C VAL A 427 -20.97 -7.74 -22.49
N PHE A 428 -20.57 -7.75 -23.77
CA PHE A 428 -20.84 -8.88 -24.65
C PHE A 428 -20.13 -10.17 -24.18
N LEU A 429 -18.90 -10.08 -23.72
CA LEU A 429 -18.18 -11.26 -23.24
C LEU A 429 -18.73 -11.84 -21.92
N MET A 430 -19.50 -11.06 -21.16
CA MET A 430 -20.20 -11.56 -19.96
C MET A 430 -21.52 -12.28 -20.31
N LEU A 431 -22.07 -12.08 -21.51
CA LEU A 431 -23.32 -12.65 -21.95
C LEU A 431 -23.09 -13.91 -22.80
N ASN A 432 -23.91 -14.92 -22.58
CA ASN A 432 -23.80 -16.19 -23.31
C ASN A 432 -24.05 -16.00 -24.81
N GLY A 433 -23.23 -16.62 -25.65
CA GLY A 433 -23.40 -16.61 -27.11
C GLY A 433 -22.88 -15.34 -27.81
N LEU A 434 -22.47 -14.31 -27.10
CA LEU A 434 -22.04 -13.02 -27.68
C LEU A 434 -20.52 -12.86 -27.81
N PHE A 435 -19.77 -13.96 -27.94
CA PHE A 435 -18.32 -13.92 -28.07
C PHE A 435 -17.87 -13.14 -29.32
N ILE A 436 -18.45 -13.39 -30.49
CA ILE A 436 -18.10 -12.68 -31.73
C ILE A 436 -18.42 -11.17 -31.63
N PRO A 437 -19.62 -10.75 -31.20
CA PRO A 437 -19.89 -9.32 -30.91
C PRO A 437 -18.85 -8.70 -29.96
N GLY A 438 -18.46 -9.40 -28.90
CA GLY A 438 -17.43 -8.94 -27.97
C GLY A 438 -16.07 -8.77 -28.65
N LEU A 439 -15.65 -9.74 -29.45
CA LEU A 439 -14.41 -9.67 -30.22
C LEU A 439 -14.39 -8.49 -31.20
N VAL A 440 -15.52 -8.24 -31.90
CA VAL A 440 -15.67 -7.08 -32.82
C VAL A 440 -15.61 -5.77 -32.04
N ALA A 441 -16.28 -5.67 -30.89
CA ALA A 441 -16.25 -4.45 -30.08
C ALA A 441 -14.83 -4.10 -29.60
N PHE A 442 -14.06 -5.08 -29.11
CA PHE A 442 -12.66 -4.89 -28.78
C PHE A 442 -11.78 -4.59 -30.00
N LEU A 443 -12.06 -5.22 -31.15
CA LEU A 443 -11.37 -4.89 -32.40
C LEU A 443 -11.51 -3.39 -32.74
N LEU A 444 -12.73 -2.85 -32.65
CA LEU A 444 -13.01 -1.43 -32.88
C LEU A 444 -12.32 -0.54 -31.83
N ALA A 445 -12.27 -0.99 -30.58
CA ALA A 445 -11.51 -0.30 -29.54
C ALA A 445 -10.02 -0.21 -29.89
N HIS A 446 -9.40 -1.28 -30.35
CA HIS A 446 -7.98 -1.30 -30.75
C HIS A 446 -7.71 -0.39 -31.96
N LEU A 447 -8.61 -0.34 -32.95
CA LEU A 447 -8.51 0.59 -34.07
C LEU A 447 -8.53 2.05 -33.58
N ALA A 448 -9.42 2.37 -32.63
CA ALA A 448 -9.46 3.70 -32.02
C ALA A 448 -8.18 4.03 -31.23
N TYR A 449 -7.64 3.07 -30.48
CA TYR A 449 -6.33 3.21 -29.81
C TYR A 449 -5.19 3.43 -30.81
N ILE A 450 -5.16 2.74 -31.95
CA ILE A 450 -4.14 2.97 -33.00
C ILE A 450 -4.16 4.42 -33.45
N VAL A 451 -5.36 4.96 -33.74
CA VAL A 451 -5.50 6.37 -34.16
C VAL A 451 -5.07 7.33 -33.05
N LEU A 452 -5.45 7.08 -31.80
CA LEU A 452 -5.01 7.85 -30.64
C LEU A 452 -3.48 7.83 -30.52
N PHE A 453 -2.86 6.68 -30.64
CA PHE A 453 -1.40 6.52 -30.46
C PHE A 453 -0.60 7.09 -31.63
N ARG A 454 -1.20 7.21 -32.81
CA ARG A 454 -0.60 7.89 -33.96
C ARG A 454 -0.48 9.41 -33.75
N GLN A 455 -1.32 10.03 -32.93
CA GLN A 455 -1.32 11.48 -32.78
C GLN A 455 0.07 12.05 -32.39
N GLY A 456 0.65 12.86 -33.28
CA GLY A 456 1.98 13.45 -33.14
C GLY A 456 3.15 12.50 -33.41
N THR A 457 2.91 11.41 -34.15
CA THR A 457 3.93 10.51 -34.73
C THR A 457 3.48 10.01 -36.09
N ARG A 458 4.37 9.37 -36.84
CA ARG A 458 4.01 8.66 -38.08
C ARG A 458 3.46 7.27 -37.77
N TRP A 459 2.90 6.61 -38.74
CA TRP A 459 2.46 5.22 -38.66
C TRP A 459 3.66 4.32 -38.42
N TRP A 460 3.54 3.42 -37.43
CA TRP A 460 4.53 2.39 -37.06
C TRP A 460 5.98 2.87 -37.22
N PRO A 461 6.40 3.84 -36.40
CA PRO A 461 7.60 4.63 -36.64
C PRO A 461 8.90 3.83 -36.49
N VAL A 462 8.86 2.63 -35.86
CA VAL A 462 10.02 1.78 -35.60
C VAL A 462 9.78 0.41 -36.25
N ARG A 463 10.35 0.19 -37.43
CA ARG A 463 10.15 -1.03 -38.22
C ARG A 463 10.49 -2.34 -37.47
N PRO A 464 11.61 -2.48 -36.73
CA PRO A 464 11.89 -3.68 -35.97
C PRO A 464 10.80 -4.03 -34.95
N VAL A 465 10.23 -3.02 -34.28
CA VAL A 465 9.12 -3.21 -33.34
C VAL A 465 7.86 -3.73 -34.07
N LEU A 466 7.54 -3.15 -35.23
CA LEU A 466 6.42 -3.63 -36.04
C LEU A 466 6.61 -5.09 -36.44
N VAL A 467 7.78 -5.45 -36.96
CA VAL A 467 8.10 -6.84 -37.36
C VAL A 467 8.00 -7.77 -36.16
N GLY A 468 8.52 -7.40 -35.01
CA GLY A 468 8.44 -8.21 -33.79
C GLY A 468 6.99 -8.44 -33.32
N CYS A 469 6.15 -7.39 -33.32
CA CYS A 469 4.73 -7.52 -32.98
C CYS A 469 3.94 -8.36 -33.98
N LEU A 470 4.24 -8.25 -35.29
CA LEU A 470 3.62 -9.08 -36.32
C LEU A 470 4.06 -10.55 -36.20
N ALA A 471 5.33 -10.83 -35.96
CA ALA A 471 5.84 -12.16 -35.69
C ALA A 471 5.14 -12.78 -34.48
N TYR A 472 4.93 -12.02 -33.42
CA TYR A 472 4.15 -12.43 -32.25
C TYR A 472 2.70 -12.78 -32.62
N ALA A 473 2.01 -11.95 -33.45
CA ALA A 473 0.66 -12.22 -33.90
C ALA A 473 0.59 -13.56 -34.66
N VAL A 474 1.53 -13.82 -35.60
CA VAL A 474 1.61 -15.07 -36.33
C VAL A 474 1.85 -16.26 -35.41
N LEU A 475 2.79 -16.14 -34.46
CA LEU A 475 3.06 -17.18 -33.47
C LEU A 475 1.80 -17.51 -32.65
N MET A 476 1.09 -16.50 -32.14
CA MET A 476 -0.11 -16.72 -31.35
C MET A 476 -1.24 -17.36 -32.13
N VAL A 477 -1.46 -16.93 -33.38
CA VAL A 477 -2.44 -17.57 -34.26
C VAL A 477 -2.09 -19.05 -34.50
N ALA A 478 -0.81 -19.37 -34.75
CA ALA A 478 -0.34 -20.74 -34.92
C ALA A 478 -0.56 -21.60 -33.65
N VAL A 479 -0.22 -21.04 -32.46
CA VAL A 479 -0.45 -21.72 -31.18
C VAL A 479 -1.94 -22.00 -30.94
N LEU A 480 -2.81 -21.01 -31.20
CA LEU A 480 -4.25 -21.19 -31.02
C LEU A 480 -4.83 -22.21 -32.03
N TRP A 481 -4.35 -22.25 -33.27
CA TRP A 481 -4.78 -23.24 -34.24
C TRP A 481 -4.35 -24.65 -33.85
N ALA A 482 -3.11 -24.80 -33.40
CA ALA A 482 -2.62 -26.08 -32.87
C ALA A 482 -3.37 -26.52 -31.61
N GLY A 483 -3.81 -25.55 -30.79
CA GLY A 483 -4.56 -25.75 -29.54
C GLY A 483 -6.05 -26.08 -29.73
N GLY A 484 -6.57 -26.10 -30.97
CA GLY A 484 -7.95 -26.51 -31.23
C GLY A 484 -8.93 -25.36 -31.51
N LEU A 485 -8.45 -24.18 -31.94
CA LEU A 485 -9.32 -23.05 -32.31
C LEU A 485 -10.34 -23.49 -33.40
N PRO A 486 -11.67 -23.35 -33.14
CA PRO A 486 -12.72 -23.76 -34.10
C PRO A 486 -12.55 -23.07 -35.45
N ALA A 487 -12.81 -23.81 -36.53
CA ALA A 487 -12.61 -23.33 -37.90
C ALA A 487 -13.32 -22.01 -38.22
N GLY A 488 -14.56 -21.84 -37.72
CA GLY A 488 -15.33 -20.59 -37.89
C GLY A 488 -14.77 -19.37 -37.16
N LEU A 489 -13.88 -19.57 -36.18
CA LEU A 489 -13.24 -18.48 -35.41
C LEU A 489 -11.84 -18.14 -35.92
N ARG A 490 -11.23 -18.96 -36.81
CA ARG A 490 -9.85 -18.78 -37.30
C ARG A 490 -9.64 -17.42 -37.96
N GLY A 491 -10.53 -17.02 -38.88
CA GLY A 491 -10.48 -15.71 -39.54
C GLY A 491 -10.66 -14.54 -38.57
N PRO A 492 -11.75 -14.46 -37.79
CA PRO A 492 -11.96 -13.39 -36.80
C PRO A 492 -10.81 -13.25 -35.79
N VAL A 493 -10.29 -14.36 -35.26
CA VAL A 493 -9.18 -14.32 -34.28
C VAL A 493 -7.87 -13.89 -34.94
N ALA A 494 -7.59 -14.30 -36.18
CA ALA A 494 -6.40 -13.86 -36.91
C ALA A 494 -6.42 -12.36 -37.18
N VAL A 495 -7.56 -11.78 -37.61
CA VAL A 495 -7.73 -10.33 -37.79
C VAL A 495 -7.58 -9.60 -36.47
N TYR A 496 -8.15 -10.13 -35.40
CA TYR A 496 -8.02 -9.55 -34.07
C TYR A 496 -6.56 -9.52 -33.58
N ALA A 497 -5.85 -10.64 -33.69
CA ALA A 497 -4.43 -10.75 -33.32
C ALA A 497 -3.54 -9.78 -34.12
N LEU A 498 -3.84 -9.59 -35.39
CA LEU A 498 -3.16 -8.61 -36.24
C LEU A 498 -3.39 -7.19 -35.69
N VAL A 499 -4.64 -6.78 -35.45
CA VAL A 499 -4.98 -5.40 -35.07
C VAL A 499 -4.45 -5.04 -33.69
N ILE A 500 -4.56 -5.95 -32.69
CA ILE A 500 -4.00 -5.67 -31.36
C ILE A 500 -2.47 -5.57 -31.40
N SER A 501 -1.81 -6.39 -32.24
CA SER A 501 -0.36 -6.33 -32.43
C SER A 501 0.08 -5.02 -33.12
N LEU A 502 -0.70 -4.54 -34.10
CA LEU A 502 -0.48 -3.24 -34.73
C LEU A 502 -0.68 -2.09 -33.74
N MET A 503 -1.65 -2.18 -32.85
CA MET A 503 -1.87 -1.23 -31.74
C MET A 503 -0.65 -1.17 -30.81
N ALA A 504 -0.14 -2.33 -30.38
CA ALA A 504 1.05 -2.41 -29.55
C ALA A 504 2.29 -1.85 -30.25
N ALA A 505 2.49 -2.21 -31.53
CA ALA A 505 3.59 -1.69 -32.35
C ALA A 505 3.57 -0.16 -32.46
N GLN A 506 2.38 0.45 -32.65
CA GLN A 506 2.22 1.90 -32.69
C GLN A 506 2.58 2.56 -31.35
N ALA A 507 2.11 1.99 -30.22
CA ALA A 507 2.37 2.51 -28.89
C ALA A 507 3.86 2.42 -28.50
N ILE A 508 4.47 1.22 -28.70
CA ILE A 508 5.89 0.99 -28.41
C ILE A 508 6.78 1.86 -29.31
N GLY A 509 6.50 1.90 -30.61
CA GLY A 509 7.25 2.72 -31.57
C GLY A 509 7.20 4.21 -31.21
N ARG A 510 6.05 4.71 -30.75
CA ARG A 510 5.93 6.07 -30.24
C ARG A 510 6.77 6.31 -28.99
N ALA A 511 6.71 5.40 -28.01
CA ALA A 511 7.49 5.52 -26.77
C ALA A 511 9.00 5.49 -27.04
N TRP A 512 9.45 4.67 -27.99
CA TRP A 512 10.85 4.58 -28.44
C TRP A 512 11.37 5.91 -28.98
N LEU A 513 10.54 6.62 -29.77
CA LEU A 513 10.92 7.90 -30.34
C LEU A 513 10.84 9.07 -29.36
N GLN A 514 9.78 9.12 -28.57
CA GLN A 514 9.50 10.28 -27.70
C GLN A 514 10.24 10.23 -26.37
N ARG A 515 10.54 9.02 -25.86
CA ARG A 515 11.28 8.75 -24.61
C ARG A 515 10.73 9.48 -23.38
N ASP A 516 9.46 9.89 -23.41
CA ASP A 516 8.78 10.51 -22.28
C ASP A 516 7.98 9.50 -21.46
N ARG A 517 7.80 9.80 -20.17
CA ARG A 517 7.12 8.90 -19.22
C ARG A 517 5.68 8.58 -19.63
N ALA A 518 4.97 9.53 -20.21
CA ALA A 518 3.58 9.34 -20.60
C ALA A 518 3.46 8.34 -21.77
N SER A 519 4.33 8.44 -22.78
CA SER A 519 4.40 7.50 -23.89
C SER A 519 4.84 6.10 -23.45
N VAL A 520 5.76 6.00 -22.47
CA VAL A 520 6.17 4.72 -21.87
C VAL A 520 5.00 4.05 -21.13
N LEU A 521 4.20 4.82 -20.36
CA LEU A 521 3.00 4.27 -19.70
C LEU A 521 1.98 3.75 -20.71
N VAL A 522 1.72 4.49 -21.78
CA VAL A 522 0.81 4.02 -22.85
C VAL A 522 1.33 2.76 -23.53
N ALA A 523 2.63 2.67 -23.80
CA ALA A 523 3.23 1.47 -24.38
C ALA A 523 3.15 0.25 -23.43
N ALA A 524 3.45 0.45 -22.16
CA ALA A 524 3.29 -0.58 -21.14
C ALA A 524 1.83 -1.06 -21.04
N GLY A 525 0.86 -0.13 -21.10
CA GLY A 525 -0.55 -0.44 -21.14
C GLY A 525 -0.95 -1.24 -22.39
N ALA A 526 -0.43 -0.88 -23.57
CA ALA A 526 -0.69 -1.64 -24.81
C ALA A 526 -0.12 -3.06 -24.75
N VAL A 527 1.08 -3.23 -24.17
CA VAL A 527 1.66 -4.57 -23.93
C VAL A 527 0.82 -5.37 -22.93
N ALA A 528 0.40 -4.75 -21.82
CA ALA A 528 -0.47 -5.40 -20.83
C ALA A 528 -1.80 -5.86 -21.46
N PHE A 529 -2.34 -5.09 -22.43
CA PHE A 529 -3.55 -5.48 -23.16
C PHE A 529 -3.31 -6.71 -24.02
N VAL A 530 -2.20 -6.76 -24.79
CA VAL A 530 -1.80 -7.95 -25.56
C VAL A 530 -1.66 -9.17 -24.65
N VAL A 531 -1.03 -9.00 -23.48
CA VAL A 531 -0.88 -10.07 -22.48
C VAL A 531 -2.25 -10.56 -21.98
N SER A 532 -3.16 -9.64 -21.64
CA SER A 532 -4.51 -9.97 -21.19
C SER A 532 -5.24 -10.85 -22.22
N ASP A 533 -5.26 -10.42 -23.48
CA ASP A 533 -5.99 -11.11 -24.52
C ASP A 533 -5.33 -12.42 -24.93
N THR A 534 -4.01 -12.50 -24.83
CA THR A 534 -3.26 -13.74 -24.96
C THR A 534 -3.67 -14.76 -23.90
N LEU A 535 -3.70 -14.35 -22.63
CA LEU A 535 -4.11 -15.22 -21.52
C LEU A 535 -5.57 -15.66 -21.67
N LEU A 536 -6.44 -14.74 -22.09
CA LEU A 536 -7.84 -15.06 -22.37
C LEU A 536 -7.97 -16.11 -23.48
N ALA A 537 -7.25 -15.95 -24.59
CA ALA A 537 -7.29 -16.86 -25.73
C ALA A 537 -6.70 -18.24 -25.38
N LEU A 538 -5.56 -18.29 -24.68
CA LEU A 538 -4.95 -19.53 -24.20
C LEU A 538 -5.89 -20.28 -23.26
N ASN A 539 -6.46 -19.56 -22.26
CA ASN A 539 -7.41 -20.14 -21.30
C ASN A 539 -8.67 -20.72 -22.01
N ARG A 540 -9.11 -20.07 -23.07
CA ARG A 540 -10.35 -20.47 -23.77
C ARG A 540 -10.15 -21.57 -24.80
N PHE A 541 -9.03 -21.56 -25.54
CA PHE A 541 -8.85 -22.39 -26.75
C PHE A 541 -7.72 -23.41 -26.64
N VAL A 542 -6.83 -23.31 -25.67
CA VAL A 542 -5.69 -24.23 -25.53
C VAL A 542 -5.82 -25.06 -24.27
N SER A 543 -5.79 -24.44 -23.11
CA SER A 543 -5.93 -25.12 -21.82
C SER A 543 -6.38 -24.16 -20.72
N PRO A 544 -7.23 -24.61 -19.78
CA PRO A 544 -7.62 -23.81 -18.64
C PRO A 544 -6.40 -23.37 -17.81
N LEU A 545 -6.30 -22.07 -17.53
CA LEU A 545 -5.22 -21.49 -16.73
C LEU A 545 -5.65 -21.36 -15.26
N PRO A 546 -4.80 -21.77 -14.31
CA PRO A 546 -5.06 -21.53 -12.88
C PRO A 546 -5.24 -20.04 -12.60
N ALA A 547 -6.26 -19.68 -11.84
CA ALA A 547 -6.59 -18.30 -11.49
C ALA A 547 -6.73 -17.36 -12.72
N SER A 548 -7.26 -17.85 -13.83
CA SER A 548 -7.36 -17.11 -15.10
C SER A 548 -8.04 -15.74 -14.95
N ALA A 549 -9.08 -15.65 -14.13
CA ALA A 549 -9.76 -14.37 -13.87
C ALA A 549 -8.80 -13.31 -13.31
N VAL A 550 -7.90 -13.69 -12.41
CA VAL A 550 -6.92 -12.75 -11.81
C VAL A 550 -5.93 -12.26 -12.86
N TRP A 551 -5.36 -13.18 -13.64
CA TRP A 551 -4.35 -12.82 -14.64
C TRP A 551 -4.94 -12.02 -15.80
N VAL A 552 -6.08 -12.45 -16.35
CA VAL A 552 -6.73 -11.78 -17.48
C VAL A 552 -7.24 -10.40 -17.07
N LEU A 553 -8.05 -10.31 -15.99
CA LEU A 553 -8.63 -9.03 -15.59
C LEU A 553 -7.59 -8.11 -14.95
N GLY A 554 -6.62 -8.65 -14.21
CA GLY A 554 -5.53 -7.85 -13.64
C GLY A 554 -4.71 -7.15 -14.72
N THR A 555 -4.30 -7.87 -15.77
CA THR A 555 -3.56 -7.28 -16.90
C THR A 555 -4.44 -6.36 -17.75
N TYR A 556 -5.73 -6.67 -17.91
CA TYR A 556 -6.70 -5.82 -18.60
C TYR A 556 -6.88 -4.46 -17.91
N TYR A 557 -7.16 -4.44 -16.60
CA TYR A 557 -7.34 -3.19 -15.87
C TYR A 557 -6.03 -2.41 -15.73
N ALA A 558 -4.90 -3.09 -15.59
CA ALA A 558 -3.60 -2.44 -15.66
C ALA A 558 -3.39 -1.76 -17.02
N ALA A 559 -3.77 -2.43 -18.12
CA ALA A 559 -3.72 -1.85 -19.47
C ALA A 559 -4.57 -0.57 -19.58
N GLN A 560 -5.83 -0.63 -19.17
CA GLN A 560 -6.75 0.50 -19.23
C GLN A 560 -6.26 1.68 -18.37
N CYS A 561 -5.86 1.43 -17.13
CA CYS A 561 -5.33 2.48 -16.23
C CYS A 561 -4.06 3.13 -16.80
N LEU A 562 -3.12 2.34 -17.36
CA LEU A 562 -1.88 2.84 -17.92
C LEU A 562 -2.11 3.64 -19.21
N ILE A 563 -3.02 3.21 -20.10
CA ILE A 563 -3.37 3.92 -21.33
C ILE A 563 -4.07 5.24 -21.01
N VAL A 564 -5.09 5.21 -20.17
CA VAL A 564 -5.85 6.41 -19.77
C VAL A 564 -4.93 7.37 -19.02
N GLY A 565 -4.27 6.94 -17.96
CA GLY A 565 -3.37 7.77 -17.15
C GLY A 565 -2.19 8.34 -17.96
N GLY A 566 -1.60 7.54 -18.85
CA GLY A 566 -0.55 7.99 -19.77
C GLY A 566 -1.05 9.03 -20.77
N SER A 567 -2.25 8.88 -21.30
CA SER A 567 -2.86 9.83 -22.22
C SER A 567 -3.16 11.19 -21.57
N LEU A 568 -3.65 11.18 -20.32
CA LEU A 568 -3.92 12.39 -19.53
C LEU A 568 -2.61 13.14 -19.20
N ARG A 569 -1.59 12.44 -18.71
CA ARG A 569 -0.28 13.04 -18.36
C ARG A 569 0.42 13.64 -19.58
N ARG A 570 0.28 13.04 -20.74
CA ARG A 570 0.85 13.57 -21.99
C ARG A 570 0.24 14.92 -22.36
N ALA A 571 -1.06 15.05 -22.21
CA ALA A 571 -1.76 16.30 -22.48
C ALA A 571 -1.28 17.43 -21.56
N ASP A 572 -1.11 17.14 -20.26
CA ASP A 572 -0.59 18.09 -19.27
C ASP A 572 0.85 18.52 -19.58
N GLN A 573 1.72 17.61 -20.01
CA GLN A 573 3.10 17.94 -20.42
C GLN A 573 3.12 18.89 -21.62
N ARG A 574 2.33 18.63 -22.64
CA ARG A 574 2.23 19.50 -23.83
C ARG A 574 1.74 20.89 -23.48
N ARG A 575 0.79 21.04 -22.58
CA ARG A 575 0.32 22.36 -22.11
C ARG A 575 1.43 23.14 -21.41
N LYS A 576 2.19 22.48 -20.52
CA LYS A 576 3.33 23.11 -19.83
C LYS A 576 4.40 23.59 -20.81
N THR A 577 4.73 22.78 -21.82
CA THR A 577 5.70 23.16 -22.86
C THR A 577 5.20 24.30 -23.73
N ALA A 578 3.92 24.31 -24.10
CA ALA A 578 3.33 25.41 -24.87
C ALA A 578 3.28 26.72 -24.08
N ALA A 579 3.01 26.65 -22.76
CA ALA A 579 2.98 27.82 -21.88
C ALA A 579 4.38 28.39 -21.58
N SER A 580 5.43 27.56 -21.66
CA SER A 580 6.83 27.99 -21.46
C SER A 580 7.55 28.45 -22.74
N SER A 581 6.93 28.32 -23.92
CA SER A 581 7.49 28.81 -25.16
C SER A 581 7.33 30.33 -25.23
N PRO A 582 8.42 31.13 -25.45
CA PRO A 582 8.31 32.57 -25.57
C PRO A 582 7.41 32.91 -26.77
N MET A 583 6.47 33.85 -26.58
CA MET A 583 5.67 34.37 -27.70
C MET A 583 6.60 34.89 -28.79
N PRO A 584 6.35 34.55 -30.07
CA PRO A 584 7.11 35.15 -31.15
C PRO A 584 6.91 36.69 -31.08
N ARG A 585 8.03 37.43 -30.95
CA ARG A 585 7.99 38.89 -31.05
C ARG A 585 7.40 39.22 -32.42
N MET A 586 6.19 39.76 -32.44
CA MET A 586 5.66 40.38 -33.67
C MET A 586 6.62 41.46 -34.08
N ARG A 587 7.21 41.33 -35.27
CA ARG A 587 7.92 42.38 -35.96
C ARG A 587 6.93 43.21 -36.75
#